data_97bf5317713dfa4937125f5d8bff892e
#
_entry.id   97bf5317713dfa4937125f5d8bff892e
#
_cell.length_a   1.000
_cell.length_b   1.000
_cell.length_c   1.000
_cell.angle_alpha   90.00
_cell.angle_beta   90.00
_cell.angle_gamma   90.00
#
_symmetry.space_group_name_H-M   'P 1'
#
loop_
_entity.id
_entity.type
_entity.pdbx_description
1 polymer ?
#
loop_
_entity_poly.entity_id
_entity_poly.type
_entity_poly.pdbx_seq_one_letter_code
_entity_poly.pdbx_strand_id
1 'polypeptide(L)'
;MLGTECDKYGVNIQLRSEVSDVEAVENTPKVRFKLKVNAVEWQCQNLIIATGGLSMPGLGASPFGYQIAEQFGLNVIPPRASLVPFTWRESDKFYSALSGVSLDVAATNQHKTFTHQMLFTHRGLSGPAILQISNYWQPGESIHLDLLP
;
A
#
# COMPACT_ATOMS: atom_id res chain seq x y z
N MET A 1 18.73 16.44 -1.52
CA MET A 1 18.13 16.99 -0.30
C MET A 1 18.16 15.99 0.85
N LEU A 2 17.49 14.84 0.82
CA LEU A 2 17.57 13.86 1.91
C LEU A 2 18.96 13.26 2.11
N GLY A 3 19.69 12.89 1.05
CA GLY A 3 21.07 12.39 1.16
C GLY A 3 22.01 13.37 1.87
N THR A 4 21.93 14.65 1.52
CA THR A 4 22.73 15.70 2.18
C THR A 4 22.44 15.81 3.67
N GLU A 5 21.19 15.63 4.10
CA GLU A 5 20.85 15.60 5.53
C GLU A 5 21.38 14.33 6.22
N CYS A 6 21.31 13.18 5.55
CA CYS A 6 21.92 11.96 6.06
C CYS A 6 23.43 12.14 6.30
N ASP A 7 24.15 12.68 5.31
CA ASP A 7 25.59 12.95 5.42
C ASP A 7 25.92 13.89 6.58
N LYS A 8 25.13 14.95 6.75
CA LYS A 8 25.30 15.95 7.82
C LYS A 8 25.21 15.33 9.23
N TYR A 9 24.35 14.33 9.39
CA TYR A 9 24.15 13.65 10.68
C TYR A 9 24.88 12.31 10.80
N GLY A 10 25.80 12.00 9.89
CA GLY A 10 26.63 10.80 9.93
C GLY A 10 25.83 9.49 9.72
N VAL A 11 24.72 9.55 9.01
CA VAL A 11 23.91 8.37 8.70
C VAL A 11 24.64 7.53 7.66
N ASN A 12 24.88 6.26 7.97
CA ASN A 12 25.44 5.30 7.03
C ASN A 12 24.34 4.66 6.21
N ILE A 13 24.30 4.92 4.91
CA ILE A 13 23.32 4.35 3.97
C ILE A 13 23.95 3.17 3.26
N GLN A 14 23.39 1.98 3.49
CA GLN A 14 23.78 0.74 2.80
C GLN A 14 22.78 0.43 1.70
N LEU A 15 23.19 0.61 0.45
CA LEU A 15 22.38 0.26 -0.71
C LEU A 15 22.55 -1.23 -1.07
N ARG A 16 21.57 -1.78 -1.82
CA ARG A 16 21.55 -3.19 -2.25
C ARG A 16 21.71 -4.17 -1.09
N SER A 17 21.04 -3.84 0.00
CA SER A 17 21.08 -4.60 1.25
C SER A 17 19.73 -5.29 1.46
N GLU A 18 19.73 -6.60 1.30
CA GLU A 18 18.56 -7.43 1.55
C GLU A 18 18.60 -7.93 3.02
N VAL A 19 17.55 -7.59 3.76
CA VAL A 19 17.35 -8.07 5.11
C VAL A 19 16.53 -9.35 5.03
N SER A 20 17.09 -10.48 5.42
CA SER A 20 16.45 -11.80 5.35
C SER A 20 15.92 -12.29 6.69
N ASP A 21 16.42 -11.76 7.79
CA ASP A 21 16.09 -12.25 9.13
C ASP A 21 16.19 -11.14 10.17
N VAL A 22 15.33 -11.19 11.18
CA VAL A 22 15.34 -10.28 12.32
C VAL A 22 14.99 -11.06 13.58
N GLU A 23 15.86 -11.02 14.56
CA GLU A 23 15.68 -11.71 15.85
C GLU A 23 15.76 -10.73 17.02
N ALA A 24 14.97 -10.97 18.06
CA ALA A 24 15.17 -10.32 19.35
C ALA A 24 16.26 -11.05 20.14
N VAL A 25 17.13 -10.28 20.79
CA VAL A 25 18.17 -10.83 21.67
C VAL A 25 17.80 -10.47 23.11
N GLU A 26 17.63 -11.51 23.92
CA GLU A 26 17.40 -11.34 25.35
C GLU A 26 18.74 -11.21 26.11
N ASN A 27 18.69 -10.49 27.25
CA ASN A 27 19.76 -10.42 28.24
C ASN A 27 21.04 -9.62 27.88
N THR A 28 21.01 -8.76 26.87
CA THR A 28 22.13 -7.85 26.61
C THR A 28 21.65 -6.41 26.57
N PRO A 29 22.12 -5.51 27.48
CA PRO A 29 21.62 -4.13 27.51
C PRO A 29 22.02 -3.28 26.31
N LYS A 30 23.01 -3.71 25.54
CA LYS A 30 23.55 -2.98 24.39
C LYS A 30 23.06 -3.50 23.02
N VAL A 31 22.56 -4.73 22.96
CA VAL A 31 22.08 -5.35 21.71
C VAL A 31 20.70 -5.93 21.99
N ARG A 32 19.69 -5.44 21.29
CA ARG A 32 18.31 -5.93 21.41
C ARG A 32 17.83 -6.67 20.18
N PHE A 33 18.45 -6.39 19.03
CA PHE A 33 18.10 -7.03 17.78
C PHE A 33 19.33 -7.48 17.01
N LYS A 34 19.21 -8.62 16.37
CA LYS A 34 20.12 -9.14 15.36
C LYS A 34 19.41 -9.17 14.02
N LEU A 35 20.13 -8.82 12.96
CA LEU A 35 19.62 -8.82 11.60
C LEU A 35 20.61 -9.56 10.71
N LYS A 36 20.10 -10.28 9.74
CA LYS A 36 20.90 -10.85 8.67
C LYS A 36 20.73 -10.02 7.41
N VAL A 37 21.78 -9.34 7.00
CA VAL A 37 21.80 -8.46 5.84
C VAL A 37 22.81 -8.98 4.83
N ASN A 38 22.37 -9.40 3.64
CA ASN A 38 23.24 -10.03 2.63
C ASN A 38 24.13 -11.16 3.22
N ALA A 39 23.55 -12.02 4.08
CA ALA A 39 24.23 -13.09 4.81
C ALA A 39 25.24 -12.64 5.89
N VAL A 40 25.39 -11.35 6.18
CA VAL A 40 26.21 -10.82 7.28
C VAL A 40 25.33 -10.49 8.47
N GLU A 41 25.75 -10.87 9.67
CA GLU A 41 25.04 -10.53 10.91
C GLU A 41 25.32 -9.07 11.31
N TRP A 42 24.25 -8.34 11.58
CA TRP A 42 24.26 -6.99 12.14
C TRP A 42 23.57 -6.98 13.50
N GLN A 43 23.98 -6.08 14.36
CA GLN A 43 23.42 -5.97 15.70
C GLN A 43 23.06 -4.52 15.99
N CYS A 44 21.90 -4.28 16.63
CA CYS A 44 21.49 -2.95 17.02
C CYS A 44 20.69 -2.97 18.34
N GLN A 45 20.65 -1.81 18.98
CA GLN A 45 19.83 -1.59 20.18
C GLN A 45 18.39 -1.25 19.81
N ASN A 46 18.19 -0.46 18.77
CA ASN A 46 16.87 -0.07 18.28
C ASN A 46 16.77 -0.39 16.79
N LEU A 47 15.64 -0.92 16.39
CA LEU A 47 15.33 -1.26 15.01
C LEU A 47 14.05 -0.53 14.59
N ILE A 48 14.10 0.14 13.44
CA ILE A 48 12.93 0.77 12.81
C ILE A 48 12.62 0.02 11.52
N ILE A 49 11.44 -0.53 11.41
CA ILE A 49 10.93 -1.15 10.17
C ILE A 49 10.19 -0.08 9.38
N ALA A 50 10.77 0.33 8.26
CA ALA A 50 10.24 1.38 7.39
C ALA A 50 10.22 0.92 5.91
N THR A 51 9.88 -0.34 5.67
CA THR A 51 9.96 -1.02 4.37
C THR A 51 8.80 -0.68 3.43
N GLY A 52 7.86 0.17 3.86
CA GLY A 52 6.65 0.47 3.11
C GLY A 52 5.63 -0.68 3.17
N GLY A 53 4.63 -0.59 2.32
CA GLY A 53 3.55 -1.57 2.20
C GLY A 53 3.52 -2.23 0.81
N LEU A 54 2.36 -2.83 0.46
CA LEU A 54 2.21 -3.66 -0.75
C LEU A 54 1.88 -2.86 -2.02
N SER A 55 1.79 -1.52 -1.94
CA SER A 55 1.17 -0.71 -3.00
C SER A 55 1.96 -0.67 -4.32
N MET A 56 3.28 -0.78 -4.27
CA MET A 56 4.15 -0.62 -5.45
C MET A 56 5.20 -1.74 -5.54
N PRO A 57 4.81 -2.96 -5.92
CA PRO A 57 5.74 -4.10 -6.01
C PRO A 57 6.94 -3.83 -6.93
N GLY A 58 6.74 -3.10 -8.03
CA GLY A 58 7.80 -2.70 -8.95
C GLY A 58 8.86 -1.76 -8.36
N LEU A 59 8.59 -1.15 -7.20
CA LEU A 59 9.52 -0.32 -6.44
C LEU A 59 10.05 -1.02 -5.17
N GLY A 60 9.90 -2.34 -5.08
CA GLY A 60 10.39 -3.13 -3.94
C GLY A 60 9.43 -3.24 -2.77
N ALA A 61 8.15 -2.86 -2.94
CA ALA A 61 7.13 -3.09 -1.93
C ALA A 61 6.98 -4.59 -1.64
N SER A 62 7.01 -4.98 -0.38
CA SER A 62 6.95 -6.37 0.05
C SER A 62 6.15 -6.52 1.35
N PRO A 63 5.69 -7.74 1.69
CA PRO A 63 5.02 -8.00 2.96
C PRO A 63 5.97 -8.07 4.17
N PHE A 64 7.26 -7.86 3.99
CA PHE A 64 8.29 -8.09 5.01
C PHE A 64 7.96 -7.39 6.35
N GLY A 65 7.55 -6.12 6.32
CA GLY A 65 7.20 -5.39 7.54
C GLY A 65 6.03 -6.01 8.30
N TYR A 66 5.03 -6.54 7.61
CA TYR A 66 3.90 -7.26 8.23
C TYR A 66 4.34 -8.59 8.83
N GLN A 67 5.19 -9.34 8.13
CA GLN A 67 5.75 -10.61 8.61
C GLN A 67 6.56 -10.42 9.89
N ILE A 68 7.39 -9.37 9.94
CA ILE A 68 8.13 -9.01 11.17
C ILE A 68 7.17 -8.63 12.30
N ALA A 69 6.13 -7.86 12.02
CA ALA A 69 5.13 -7.50 13.02
C ALA A 69 4.45 -8.74 13.62
N GLU A 70 4.03 -9.69 12.79
CA GLU A 70 3.43 -10.97 13.21
C GLU A 70 4.43 -11.83 14.00
N GLN A 71 5.69 -11.91 13.54
CA GLN A 71 6.77 -12.64 14.22
C GLN A 71 6.99 -12.11 15.66
N PHE A 72 6.85 -10.80 15.87
CA PHE A 72 6.94 -10.17 17.18
C PHE A 72 5.61 -10.14 17.95
N GLY A 73 4.62 -10.91 17.53
CA GLY A 73 3.34 -11.08 18.23
C GLY A 73 2.38 -9.89 18.11
N LEU A 74 2.60 -8.98 17.16
CA LEU A 74 1.69 -7.89 16.90
C LEU A 74 0.51 -8.38 16.04
N ASN A 75 -0.68 -7.90 16.37
CA ASN A 75 -1.87 -8.19 15.57
C ASN A 75 -1.86 -7.33 14.30
N VAL A 76 -1.64 -7.93 13.14
CA VAL A 76 -1.66 -7.26 11.85
C VAL A 76 -3.08 -7.29 11.29
N ILE A 77 -3.69 -6.12 11.17
CA ILE A 77 -4.98 -5.98 10.48
C ILE A 77 -4.74 -6.24 8.99
N PRO A 78 -5.46 -7.20 8.35
CA PRO A 78 -5.26 -7.52 6.95
C PRO A 78 -5.34 -6.27 6.06
N PRO A 79 -4.28 -5.96 5.29
CA PRO A 79 -4.28 -4.80 4.42
C PRO A 79 -5.29 -4.96 3.29
N ARG A 80 -5.97 -3.87 2.93
CA ARG A 80 -6.91 -3.82 1.82
C ARG A 80 -6.49 -2.77 0.82
N ALA A 81 -6.85 -3.00 -0.45
CA ALA A 81 -6.68 -1.99 -1.48
C ALA A 81 -7.53 -0.75 -1.15
N SER A 82 -6.95 0.42 -1.29
CA SER A 82 -7.54 1.71 -0.94
C SER A 82 -7.14 2.75 -1.99
N LEU A 83 -8.06 3.65 -2.33
CA LEU A 83 -7.88 4.63 -3.41
C LEU A 83 -7.49 3.97 -4.74
N VAL A 84 -8.20 2.89 -5.10
CA VAL A 84 -7.93 2.09 -6.30
C VAL A 84 -9.07 2.19 -7.30
N PRO A 85 -8.79 2.08 -8.61
CA PRO A 85 -9.80 1.95 -9.64
C PRO A 85 -10.49 0.58 -9.56
N PHE A 86 -11.73 0.50 -10.08
CA PHE A 86 -12.41 -0.77 -10.31
C PHE A 86 -12.11 -1.28 -11.73
N THR A 87 -11.98 -2.58 -11.87
CA THR A 87 -11.74 -3.24 -13.15
C THR A 87 -13.03 -3.80 -13.72
N TRP A 88 -13.17 -3.81 -15.07
CA TRP A 88 -14.30 -4.42 -15.73
C TRP A 88 -14.35 -5.91 -15.46
N ARG A 89 -15.57 -6.42 -15.22
CA ARG A 89 -15.83 -7.83 -15.40
C ARG A 89 -15.88 -8.15 -16.90
N GLU A 90 -15.80 -9.40 -17.26
CA GLU A 90 -15.84 -9.82 -18.67
C GLU A 90 -17.12 -9.33 -19.37
N SER A 91 -18.28 -9.41 -18.67
CA SER A 91 -19.57 -8.90 -19.14
C SER A 91 -19.62 -7.41 -19.39
N ASP A 92 -18.75 -6.63 -18.74
CA ASP A 92 -18.81 -5.15 -18.71
C ASP A 92 -17.72 -4.51 -19.58
N LYS A 93 -16.88 -5.33 -20.22
CA LYS A 93 -15.76 -4.87 -21.06
C LYS A 93 -16.19 -3.98 -22.24
N PHE A 94 -17.45 -4.07 -22.69
CA PHE A 94 -17.96 -3.19 -23.75
C PHE A 94 -17.90 -1.70 -23.36
N TYR A 95 -17.95 -1.36 -22.07
CA TYR A 95 -17.74 0.00 -21.61
C TYR A 95 -16.33 0.53 -21.83
N SER A 96 -15.36 -0.32 -22.15
CA SER A 96 -14.01 0.13 -22.51
C SER A 96 -13.99 1.02 -23.76
N ALA A 97 -15.01 0.94 -24.59
CA ALA A 97 -15.21 1.85 -25.75
C ALA A 97 -15.39 3.32 -25.32
N LEU A 98 -15.79 3.58 -24.07
CA LEU A 98 -15.91 4.90 -23.49
C LEU A 98 -14.61 5.42 -22.87
N SER A 99 -13.49 4.72 -23.06
CA SER A 99 -12.21 5.10 -22.47
C SER A 99 -11.84 6.55 -22.79
N GLY A 100 -11.52 7.33 -21.74
CA GLY A 100 -11.22 8.76 -21.83
C GLY A 100 -12.41 9.67 -21.54
N VAL A 101 -13.64 9.15 -21.49
CA VAL A 101 -14.82 9.92 -21.09
C VAL A 101 -14.77 10.14 -19.58
N SER A 102 -14.99 11.40 -19.18
CA SER A 102 -15.13 11.81 -17.78
C SER A 102 -16.43 12.56 -17.59
N LEU A 103 -17.12 12.32 -16.48
CA LEU A 103 -18.34 13.02 -16.09
C LEU A 103 -18.46 13.11 -14.57
N ASP A 104 -19.24 14.08 -14.10
CA ASP A 104 -19.58 14.20 -12.69
C ASP A 104 -20.63 13.14 -12.33
N VAL A 105 -20.40 12.44 -11.24
CA VAL A 105 -21.29 11.38 -10.74
C VAL A 105 -21.42 11.43 -9.22
N ALA A 106 -22.52 10.89 -8.69
CA ALA A 106 -22.59 10.50 -7.30
C ALA A 106 -22.38 8.99 -7.19
N ALA A 107 -21.24 8.59 -6.64
CA ALA A 107 -20.89 7.19 -6.37
C ALA A 107 -21.28 6.83 -4.93
N THR A 108 -22.18 5.87 -4.77
CA THR A 108 -22.79 5.50 -3.48
C THR A 108 -22.65 4.02 -3.20
N ASN A 109 -22.32 3.67 -1.98
CA ASN A 109 -22.50 2.32 -1.41
C ASN A 109 -23.31 2.40 -0.11
N GLN A 110 -23.38 1.31 0.67
CA GLN A 110 -24.13 1.25 1.92
C GLN A 110 -23.64 2.24 3.00
N HIS A 111 -22.42 2.75 2.88
CA HIS A 111 -21.75 3.52 3.93
C HIS A 111 -21.60 4.99 3.57
N LYS A 112 -21.33 5.31 2.30
CA LYS A 112 -20.93 6.66 1.87
C LYS A 112 -21.40 6.98 0.45
N THR A 113 -21.49 8.28 0.19
CA THR A 113 -21.66 8.86 -1.14
C THR A 113 -20.53 9.85 -1.39
N PHE A 114 -19.96 9.82 -2.59
CA PHE A 114 -18.97 10.78 -3.05
C PHE A 114 -19.44 11.36 -4.40
N THR A 115 -19.63 12.66 -4.45
CA THR A 115 -19.98 13.39 -5.68
C THR A 115 -18.73 14.05 -6.24
N HIS A 116 -18.23 13.53 -7.34
CA HIS A 116 -17.04 14.02 -8.02
C HIS A 116 -16.94 13.41 -9.42
N GLN A 117 -15.88 13.75 -10.17
CA GLN A 117 -15.61 13.17 -11.48
C GLN A 117 -15.30 11.68 -11.40
N MET A 118 -15.88 10.93 -12.34
CA MET A 118 -15.55 9.56 -12.69
C MET A 118 -14.91 9.54 -14.07
N LEU A 119 -14.02 8.63 -14.31
CA LEU A 119 -13.33 8.42 -15.59
C LEU A 119 -13.53 6.98 -16.05
N PHE A 120 -14.00 6.81 -17.27
CA PHE A 120 -13.94 5.53 -17.99
C PHE A 120 -12.53 5.28 -18.49
N THR A 121 -11.98 4.10 -18.21
CA THR A 121 -10.69 3.66 -18.73
C THR A 121 -10.83 2.36 -19.50
N HIS A 122 -9.83 2.02 -20.28
CA HIS A 122 -9.81 0.73 -21.00
C HIS A 122 -9.84 -0.50 -20.06
N ARG A 123 -9.51 -0.34 -18.79
CA ARG A 123 -9.44 -1.41 -17.78
C ARG A 123 -10.59 -1.39 -16.78
N GLY A 124 -11.33 -0.28 -16.68
CA GLY A 124 -12.36 -0.11 -15.66
C GLY A 124 -12.72 1.34 -15.39
N LEU A 125 -13.23 1.60 -14.20
CA LEU A 125 -13.61 2.92 -13.71
C LEU A 125 -12.54 3.50 -12.79
N SER A 126 -12.25 4.77 -12.95
CA SER A 126 -11.31 5.55 -12.14
C SER A 126 -11.88 6.95 -11.89
N GLY A 127 -11.04 7.88 -11.46
CA GLY A 127 -11.43 9.25 -11.12
C GLY A 127 -11.75 9.42 -9.64
N PRO A 128 -11.80 10.65 -9.15
CA PRO A 128 -11.89 10.95 -7.72
C PRO A 128 -13.07 10.29 -7.01
N ALA A 129 -14.27 10.27 -7.60
CA ALA A 129 -15.45 9.61 -7.00
C ALA A 129 -15.21 8.12 -6.79
N ILE A 130 -14.64 7.44 -7.79
CA ILE A 130 -14.36 6.00 -7.78
C ILE A 130 -13.25 5.66 -6.78
N LEU A 131 -12.15 6.42 -6.79
CA LEU A 131 -11.04 6.20 -5.86
C LEU A 131 -11.47 6.41 -4.40
N GLN A 132 -12.31 7.40 -4.13
CA GLN A 132 -12.81 7.66 -2.78
C GLN A 132 -13.77 6.57 -2.30
N ILE A 133 -14.73 6.15 -3.13
CA ILE A 133 -15.70 5.12 -2.73
C ILE A 133 -15.02 3.75 -2.54
N SER A 134 -13.89 3.47 -3.23
CA SER A 134 -13.15 2.22 -3.08
C SER A 134 -12.66 1.98 -1.66
N ASN A 135 -12.45 3.03 -0.85
CA ASN A 135 -12.07 2.89 0.56
C ASN A 135 -13.16 2.26 1.42
N TYR A 136 -14.41 2.36 1.00
CA TYR A 136 -15.59 1.89 1.72
C TYR A 136 -16.23 0.66 1.08
N TRP A 137 -15.68 0.18 -0.03
CA TRP A 137 -16.19 -0.98 -0.77
C TRP A 137 -15.48 -2.26 -0.35
N GLN A 138 -16.24 -3.36 -0.34
CA GLN A 138 -15.70 -4.71 -0.15
C GLN A 138 -16.06 -5.59 -1.35
N PRO A 139 -15.21 -6.60 -1.68
CA PRO A 139 -15.51 -7.54 -2.74
C PRO A 139 -16.89 -8.18 -2.60
N GLY A 140 -17.71 -8.07 -3.65
CA GLY A 140 -19.08 -8.57 -3.67
C GLY A 140 -20.15 -7.51 -3.41
N GLU A 141 -19.79 -6.33 -2.91
CA GLU A 141 -20.73 -5.23 -2.74
C GLU A 141 -21.03 -4.51 -4.07
N SER A 142 -22.22 -3.94 -4.16
CA SER A 142 -22.61 -3.07 -5.28
C SER A 142 -22.27 -1.63 -5.00
N ILE A 143 -21.87 -0.90 -6.05
CA ILE A 143 -21.77 0.57 -6.06
C ILE A 143 -22.81 1.08 -7.04
N HIS A 144 -23.60 2.06 -6.61
CA HIS A 144 -24.56 2.77 -7.42
C HIS A 144 -23.91 4.06 -7.94
N LEU A 145 -24.01 4.29 -9.23
CA LEU A 145 -23.51 5.49 -9.89
C LEU A 145 -24.71 6.26 -10.44
N ASP A 146 -25.00 7.42 -9.83
CA ASP A 146 -25.89 8.40 -10.43
C ASP A 146 -25.06 9.24 -11.41
N LEU A 147 -25.43 9.21 -12.67
CA LEU A 147 -24.73 9.90 -13.76
C LEU A 147 -25.28 11.31 -14.01
N LEU A 148 -26.31 11.73 -13.27
CA LEU A 148 -26.97 13.04 -13.33
C LEU A 148 -27.24 13.56 -11.91
N PRO A 149 -26.21 13.67 -11.07
CA PRO A 149 -26.38 14.04 -9.65
C PRO A 149 -26.79 15.49 -9.45
#